data_22f05d04d104bd2fb5415fcdef68f02a
#
_entry.id   22f05d04d104bd2fb5415fcdef68f02a
#
_cell.length_a   1.000
_cell.length_b   1.000
_cell.length_c   1.000
_cell.angle_alpha   90.00
_cell.angle_beta   90.00
_cell.angle_gamma   90.00
#
_symmetry.space_group_name_H-M   'P 1'
#
loop_
_entity.id
_entity.type
_entity.pdbx_description
1 polymer ?
#
loop_
_entity_poly.entity_id
_entity_poly.type
_entity_poly.pdbx_seq_one_letter_code
_entity_poly.pdbx_strand_id
1 'polypeptide(L)'
;MSLTAAAQRSRILLVDDAPENLRILSETLRTDYTIMFAKNGPDALRLAIGTPQPDLILLDVIMPGMDGYEVCRQLKEEPSTRDVPIMFITAQNEEMDEATGLSLGAQDYIVKPFRASLVRNRVANQLKYKRYRDHLNELVHERTRQLALTQEATIHAMATLAEWRDTETGAHIKRTQNYVKALALHMAEQPKYRNILDADAISWLYLSAPLHDVGKVAIADTVLHKPGPLTDGEYEAMKEHTAHGRAVLAAADKFLGEDSFLKMACDIAYCHHERWDGRGYPRGLKRDEIPLPARLMSLADVYDALRSQRVYKPAMPHETAARIIFDGKGTQFDPEIVEAFGAIQAEFKAIAERYSD
;
A
#
# COMPACT_ATOMS: atom_id res chain seq x y z
N MET A 1 29.25 -8.03 18.33
CA MET A 1 29.68 -9.44 18.21
C MET A 1 28.76 -10.10 17.19
N SER A 2 29.29 -10.23 15.98
CA SER A 2 28.54 -10.80 14.83
C SER A 2 28.64 -12.32 14.93
N LEU A 3 27.53 -12.97 15.26
CA LEU A 3 27.35 -14.41 15.04
C LEU A 3 27.18 -14.60 13.51
N THR A 4 28.24 -15.07 12.88
CA THR A 4 28.22 -15.57 11.51
C THR A 4 27.19 -16.71 11.44
N ALA A 5 25.99 -16.39 10.96
CA ALA A 5 25.07 -17.41 10.51
C ALA A 5 25.81 -18.24 9.45
N ALA A 6 26.04 -19.53 9.71
CA ALA A 6 26.60 -20.44 8.74
C ALA A 6 25.78 -20.31 7.46
N ALA A 7 26.38 -19.85 6.39
CA ALA A 7 25.70 -19.58 5.12
C ALA A 7 25.01 -20.89 4.68
N GLN A 8 23.69 -20.94 4.78
CA GLN A 8 22.91 -22.10 4.42
C GLN A 8 23.14 -22.38 2.93
N ARG A 9 23.64 -23.58 2.60
CA ARG A 9 23.93 -23.95 1.22
C ARG A 9 22.65 -23.89 0.40
N SER A 10 22.71 -23.28 -0.79
CA SER A 10 21.58 -23.25 -1.71
C SER A 10 21.14 -24.65 -2.07
N ARG A 11 19.82 -24.86 -2.19
CA ARG A 11 19.18 -26.13 -2.50
C ARG A 11 18.88 -26.20 -3.99
N ILE A 12 19.27 -27.29 -4.61
CA ILE A 12 19.02 -27.55 -6.02
C ILE A 12 18.15 -28.80 -6.15
N LEU A 13 17.01 -28.66 -6.82
CA LEU A 13 16.16 -29.80 -7.18
C LEU A 13 16.60 -30.29 -8.55
N LEU A 14 17.06 -31.56 -8.61
CA LEU A 14 17.39 -32.27 -9.83
C LEU A 14 16.19 -33.14 -10.22
N VAL A 15 15.71 -32.96 -11.42
CA VAL A 15 14.54 -33.69 -11.98
C VAL A 15 14.95 -34.37 -13.26
N ASP A 16 15.03 -35.68 -13.26
CA ASP A 16 15.36 -36.52 -14.42
C ASP A 16 14.87 -37.95 -14.13
N ASP A 17 14.28 -38.63 -15.10
CA ASP A 17 13.80 -40.01 -14.92
C ASP A 17 14.94 -41.06 -14.94
N ALA A 18 16.10 -40.71 -15.51
CA ALA A 18 17.28 -41.54 -15.58
C ALA A 18 18.16 -41.40 -14.30
N PRO A 19 18.28 -42.45 -13.48
CA PRO A 19 19.09 -42.38 -12.24
C PRO A 19 20.56 -42.06 -12.48
N GLU A 20 21.08 -42.37 -13.67
CA GLU A 20 22.47 -42.08 -14.04
C GLU A 20 22.71 -40.57 -14.21
N ASN A 21 21.79 -39.88 -14.83
CA ASN A 21 21.83 -38.40 -14.97
C ASN A 21 21.80 -37.72 -13.59
N LEU A 22 20.87 -38.14 -12.72
CA LEU A 22 20.78 -37.63 -11.36
C LEU A 22 22.08 -37.86 -10.58
N ARG A 23 22.72 -39.02 -10.76
CA ARG A 23 24.00 -39.32 -10.10
C ARG A 23 25.10 -38.36 -10.59
N ILE A 24 25.28 -38.19 -11.91
CA ILE A 24 26.31 -37.35 -12.50
C ILE A 24 26.16 -35.89 -12.04
N LEU A 25 24.91 -35.37 -12.12
CA LEU A 25 24.61 -34.01 -11.68
C LEU A 25 24.84 -33.80 -10.18
N SER A 26 24.41 -34.80 -9.37
CA SER A 26 24.66 -34.76 -7.94
C SER A 26 26.15 -34.76 -7.60
N GLU A 27 26.94 -35.67 -8.18
CA GLU A 27 28.40 -35.69 -7.97
C GLU A 27 29.07 -34.38 -8.37
N THR A 28 28.53 -33.73 -9.41
CA THR A 28 29.04 -32.45 -9.88
C THR A 28 28.72 -31.30 -8.92
N LEU A 29 27.59 -31.31 -8.21
CA LEU A 29 27.04 -30.15 -7.50
C LEU A 29 27.06 -30.30 -5.96
N ARG A 30 27.06 -31.52 -5.40
CA ARG A 30 26.92 -31.80 -3.94
C ARG A 30 27.98 -31.17 -3.05
N THR A 31 29.14 -30.82 -3.60
CA THR A 31 30.21 -30.18 -2.82
C THR A 31 29.79 -28.79 -2.37
N ASP A 32 29.08 -28.05 -3.23
CA ASP A 32 28.74 -26.64 -3.03
C ASP A 32 27.29 -26.41 -2.63
N TYR A 33 26.39 -27.38 -2.95
CA TYR A 33 24.94 -27.24 -2.83
C TYR A 33 24.30 -28.42 -2.09
N THR A 34 23.11 -28.18 -1.54
CA THR A 34 22.23 -29.25 -1.01
C THR A 34 21.36 -29.75 -2.15
N ILE A 35 21.39 -31.06 -2.41
CA ILE A 35 20.70 -31.67 -3.56
C ILE A 35 19.40 -32.31 -3.12
N MET A 36 18.32 -32.02 -3.87
CA MET A 36 17.02 -32.65 -3.79
C MET A 36 16.79 -33.43 -5.11
N PHE A 37 16.02 -34.51 -5.08
CA PHE A 37 15.83 -35.38 -6.25
C PHE A 37 14.35 -35.64 -6.51
N ALA A 38 13.94 -35.55 -7.77
CA ALA A 38 12.68 -36.06 -8.29
C ALA A 38 12.93 -36.89 -9.53
N LYS A 39 12.15 -37.95 -9.73
CA LYS A 39 12.27 -38.88 -10.89
C LYS A 39 11.11 -38.71 -11.89
N ASN A 40 10.20 -37.80 -11.64
CA ASN A 40 9.01 -37.54 -12.45
C ASN A 40 8.43 -36.15 -12.15
N GLY A 41 7.53 -35.69 -13.00
CA GLY A 41 6.89 -34.37 -12.86
C GLY A 41 6.09 -34.18 -11.57
N PRO A 42 5.20 -35.09 -11.18
CA PRO A 42 4.44 -34.97 -9.93
C PRO A 42 5.31 -34.83 -8.67
N ASP A 43 6.41 -35.60 -8.58
CA ASP A 43 7.36 -35.46 -7.47
C ASP A 43 8.11 -34.13 -7.51
N ALA A 44 8.47 -33.65 -8.70
CA ALA A 44 9.10 -32.35 -8.89
C ALA A 44 8.21 -31.22 -8.38
N LEU A 45 6.93 -31.19 -8.75
CA LEU A 45 5.95 -30.21 -8.28
C LEU A 45 5.79 -30.25 -6.77
N ARG A 46 5.60 -31.45 -6.20
CA ARG A 46 5.46 -31.65 -4.75
C ARG A 46 6.68 -31.14 -3.97
N LEU A 47 7.89 -31.43 -4.44
CA LEU A 47 9.12 -30.99 -3.78
C LEU A 47 9.39 -29.49 -3.97
N ALA A 48 9.01 -28.92 -5.11
CA ALA A 48 9.20 -27.50 -5.38
C ALA A 48 8.27 -26.63 -4.51
N ILE A 49 7.03 -27.07 -4.26
CA ILE A 49 6.06 -26.36 -3.39
C ILE A 49 6.35 -26.64 -1.91
N GLY A 50 6.99 -27.78 -1.60
CA GLY A 50 7.26 -28.21 -0.23
C GLY A 50 8.25 -27.33 0.53
N THR A 51 8.34 -27.56 1.83
CA THR A 51 9.33 -26.88 2.70
C THR A 51 10.37 -27.90 3.17
N PRO A 52 11.67 -27.62 2.95
CA PRO A 52 12.28 -26.41 2.39
C PRO A 52 12.22 -26.36 0.86
N GLN A 53 11.93 -25.20 0.31
CA GLN A 53 11.87 -24.94 -1.14
C GLN A 53 13.26 -24.96 -1.81
N PRO A 54 13.38 -25.38 -3.10
CA PRO A 54 14.63 -25.29 -3.85
C PRO A 54 14.93 -23.83 -4.27
N ASP A 55 16.22 -23.50 -4.34
CA ASP A 55 16.71 -22.23 -4.85
C ASP A 55 16.91 -22.23 -6.37
N LEU A 56 16.99 -23.42 -6.99
CA LEU A 56 17.14 -23.64 -8.42
C LEU A 56 16.59 -25.03 -8.76
N ILE A 57 15.97 -25.20 -9.93
CA ILE A 57 15.51 -26.46 -10.45
C ILE A 57 16.26 -26.76 -11.74
N LEU A 58 16.91 -27.94 -11.83
CA LEU A 58 17.41 -28.53 -13.06
C LEU A 58 16.39 -29.58 -13.51
N LEU A 59 15.77 -29.39 -14.67
CA LEU A 59 14.58 -30.11 -15.10
C LEU A 59 14.80 -30.75 -16.48
N ASP A 60 14.77 -32.08 -16.52
CA ASP A 60 14.77 -32.78 -17.79
C ASP A 60 13.50 -32.49 -18.58
N VAL A 61 13.66 -32.23 -19.87
CA VAL A 61 12.54 -31.99 -20.77
C VAL A 61 11.76 -33.27 -21.03
N ILE A 62 12.46 -34.36 -21.30
CA ILE A 62 11.85 -35.62 -21.74
C ILE A 62 11.72 -36.57 -20.52
N MET A 63 10.49 -36.66 -20.01
CA MET A 63 10.14 -37.59 -18.92
C MET A 63 8.83 -38.31 -19.23
N PRO A 64 8.68 -39.59 -18.76
CA PRO A 64 7.43 -40.31 -18.93
C PRO A 64 6.27 -39.68 -18.19
N GLY A 65 5.12 -39.58 -18.86
CA GLY A 65 3.86 -39.05 -18.31
C GLY A 65 3.78 -37.53 -18.37
N MET A 66 4.34 -36.82 -17.41
CA MET A 66 4.41 -35.38 -17.38
C MET A 66 5.79 -34.92 -17.80
N ASP A 67 5.90 -34.25 -18.95
CA ASP A 67 7.18 -33.73 -19.47
C ASP A 67 7.66 -32.49 -18.68
N GLY A 68 8.91 -32.09 -18.93
CA GLY A 68 9.51 -30.94 -18.25
C GLY A 68 8.86 -29.61 -18.60
N TYR A 69 8.28 -29.46 -19.77
CA TYR A 69 7.60 -28.24 -20.17
C TYR A 69 6.32 -28.03 -19.36
N GLU A 70 5.54 -29.10 -19.17
CA GLU A 70 4.33 -29.06 -18.36
C GLU A 70 4.65 -28.79 -16.88
N VAL A 71 5.72 -29.40 -16.34
CA VAL A 71 6.20 -29.09 -14.98
C VAL A 71 6.59 -27.62 -14.87
N CYS A 72 7.34 -27.08 -15.84
CA CYS A 72 7.75 -25.69 -15.86
C CYS A 72 6.54 -24.75 -15.87
N ARG A 73 5.55 -25.00 -16.73
CA ARG A 73 4.34 -24.22 -16.84
C ARG A 73 3.60 -24.14 -15.49
N GLN A 74 3.36 -25.29 -14.84
CA GLN A 74 2.68 -25.35 -13.56
C GLN A 74 3.46 -24.63 -12.45
N LEU A 75 4.79 -24.77 -12.42
CA LEU A 75 5.64 -24.07 -11.45
C LEU A 75 5.62 -22.53 -11.65
N LYS A 76 5.48 -22.06 -12.88
CA LYS A 76 5.41 -20.62 -13.20
C LYS A 76 4.03 -20.03 -12.95
N GLU A 77 2.98 -20.81 -13.01
CA GLU A 77 1.62 -20.43 -12.63
C GLU A 77 1.42 -20.34 -11.11
N GLU A 78 2.14 -21.18 -10.36
CA GLU A 78 2.02 -21.25 -8.90
C GLU A 78 2.76 -20.09 -8.22
N PRO A 79 2.06 -19.21 -7.45
CA PRO A 79 2.65 -18.03 -6.83
C PRO A 79 3.89 -18.29 -5.97
N SER A 80 3.93 -19.46 -5.29
CA SER A 80 5.04 -19.81 -4.39
C SER A 80 6.30 -20.26 -5.11
N THR A 81 6.21 -20.70 -6.37
CA THR A 81 7.33 -21.26 -7.15
C THR A 81 7.68 -20.50 -8.40
N ARG A 82 6.83 -19.57 -8.86
CA ARG A 82 7.02 -18.84 -10.13
C ARG A 82 8.38 -18.12 -10.23
N ASP A 83 8.92 -17.69 -9.08
CA ASP A 83 10.20 -16.97 -9.00
C ASP A 83 11.40 -17.89 -8.83
N VAL A 84 11.20 -19.20 -8.65
CA VAL A 84 12.30 -20.16 -8.62
C VAL A 84 12.87 -20.32 -10.02
N PRO A 85 14.19 -20.10 -10.22
CA PRO A 85 14.81 -20.30 -11.53
C PRO A 85 14.77 -21.76 -11.94
N ILE A 86 14.41 -22.01 -13.21
CA ILE A 86 14.37 -23.32 -13.84
C ILE A 86 15.37 -23.33 -14.98
N MET A 87 16.21 -24.34 -15.02
CA MET A 87 17.11 -24.61 -16.14
C MET A 87 16.73 -25.96 -16.72
N PHE A 88 16.45 -25.99 -18.02
CA PHE A 88 16.17 -27.25 -18.70
C PHE A 88 17.42 -28.08 -18.95
N ILE A 89 17.25 -29.38 -18.96
CA ILE A 89 18.22 -30.37 -19.39
C ILE A 89 17.71 -30.92 -20.73
N THR A 90 18.50 -30.80 -21.80
CA THR A 90 18.08 -31.15 -23.14
C THR A 90 19.13 -31.98 -23.88
N ALA A 91 18.73 -32.71 -24.93
CA ALA A 91 19.66 -33.41 -25.84
C ALA A 91 20.21 -32.47 -26.91
N GLN A 92 21.35 -32.80 -27.49
CA GLN A 92 22.17 -31.94 -28.35
C GLN A 92 21.55 -31.50 -29.72
N ASN A 93 20.34 -31.96 -30.08
CA ASN A 93 19.81 -31.79 -31.46
C ASN A 93 18.46 -31.05 -31.55
N GLU A 94 18.05 -30.29 -30.53
CA GLU A 94 16.72 -29.67 -30.49
C GLU A 94 16.79 -28.17 -30.33
N GLU A 95 17.22 -27.46 -31.40
CA GLU A 95 17.19 -25.96 -31.45
C GLU A 95 15.78 -25.39 -31.23
N MET A 96 14.72 -26.14 -31.63
CA MET A 96 13.33 -25.74 -31.35
C MET A 96 12.94 -25.80 -29.85
N ASP A 97 13.59 -26.63 -29.05
CA ASP A 97 13.29 -26.81 -27.63
C ASP A 97 13.84 -25.66 -26.79
N GLU A 98 14.96 -25.06 -27.20
CA GLU A 98 15.53 -23.91 -26.48
C GLU A 98 14.60 -22.68 -26.53
N ALA A 99 14.06 -22.35 -27.69
CA ALA A 99 13.14 -21.23 -27.89
C ALA A 99 11.82 -21.48 -27.13
N THR A 100 11.31 -22.71 -27.15
CA THR A 100 10.09 -23.10 -26.44
C THR A 100 10.29 -23.03 -24.91
N GLY A 101 11.39 -23.57 -24.41
CA GLY A 101 11.70 -23.54 -22.98
C GLY A 101 11.86 -22.13 -22.42
N LEU A 102 12.54 -21.24 -23.14
CA LEU A 102 12.69 -19.84 -22.75
C LEU A 102 11.34 -19.09 -22.78
N SER A 103 10.47 -19.38 -23.76
CA SER A 103 9.13 -18.77 -23.84
C SER A 103 8.22 -19.17 -22.68
N LEU A 104 8.44 -20.36 -22.09
CA LEU A 104 7.75 -20.85 -20.90
C LEU A 104 8.30 -20.28 -19.59
N GLY A 105 9.32 -19.42 -19.65
CA GLY A 105 9.89 -18.74 -18.48
C GLY A 105 11.07 -19.47 -17.83
N ALA A 106 11.66 -20.47 -18.48
CA ALA A 106 12.95 -21.00 -18.05
C ALA A 106 14.07 -19.97 -18.26
N GLN A 107 15.08 -19.98 -17.41
CA GLN A 107 16.16 -18.99 -17.41
C GLN A 107 17.40 -19.44 -18.21
N ASP A 108 17.57 -20.74 -18.41
CA ASP A 108 18.75 -21.29 -19.11
C ASP A 108 18.54 -22.79 -19.42
N TYR A 109 19.49 -23.39 -20.10
CA TYR A 109 19.46 -24.83 -20.39
C TYR A 109 20.86 -25.48 -20.26
N ILE A 110 20.91 -26.80 -20.09
CA ILE A 110 22.10 -27.63 -19.99
C ILE A 110 21.97 -28.76 -21.03
N VAL A 111 22.95 -28.84 -21.95
CA VAL A 111 22.93 -29.87 -22.99
C VAL A 111 23.62 -31.13 -22.52
N LYS A 112 23.01 -32.29 -22.80
CA LYS A 112 23.61 -33.61 -22.63
C LYS A 112 24.57 -33.92 -23.85
N PRO A 113 25.77 -34.51 -23.63
CA PRO A 113 26.33 -35.04 -22.37
C PRO A 113 26.89 -33.93 -21.49
N PHE A 114 26.72 -34.11 -20.16
CA PHE A 114 27.11 -33.11 -19.18
C PHE A 114 28.63 -32.84 -19.14
N ARG A 115 28.99 -31.55 -19.24
CA ARG A 115 30.33 -31.08 -18.92
C ARG A 115 30.33 -30.44 -17.53
N ALA A 116 30.95 -31.09 -16.53
CA ALA A 116 30.90 -30.68 -15.13
C ALA A 116 31.23 -29.21 -14.87
N SER A 117 32.23 -28.65 -15.59
CA SER A 117 32.60 -27.24 -15.48
C SER A 117 31.51 -26.30 -15.97
N LEU A 118 30.85 -26.64 -17.11
CA LEU A 118 29.75 -25.86 -17.64
C LEU A 118 28.51 -25.88 -16.73
N VAL A 119 28.15 -27.06 -16.23
CA VAL A 119 27.06 -27.23 -15.27
C VAL A 119 27.30 -26.38 -14.02
N ARG A 120 28.47 -26.48 -13.39
CA ARG A 120 28.83 -25.66 -12.24
C ARG A 120 28.74 -24.17 -12.50
N ASN A 121 29.30 -23.71 -13.63
CA ASN A 121 29.31 -22.28 -13.97
C ASN A 121 27.89 -21.74 -14.22
N ARG A 122 27.05 -22.47 -14.97
CA ARG A 122 25.65 -22.06 -15.23
C ARG A 122 24.82 -22.02 -13.97
N VAL A 123 24.91 -23.05 -13.13
CA VAL A 123 24.22 -23.13 -11.83
C VAL A 123 24.67 -21.97 -10.91
N ALA A 124 25.99 -21.74 -10.81
CA ALA A 124 26.52 -20.64 -9.99
C ALA A 124 26.03 -19.28 -10.49
N ASN A 125 26.00 -19.06 -11.79
CA ASN A 125 25.50 -17.83 -12.37
C ASN A 125 24.00 -17.63 -12.09
N GLN A 126 23.15 -18.66 -12.28
CA GLN A 126 21.70 -18.54 -12.02
C GLN A 126 21.40 -18.29 -10.53
N LEU A 127 22.09 -18.96 -9.62
CA LEU A 127 21.97 -18.70 -8.20
C LEU A 127 22.50 -17.32 -7.78
N LYS A 128 23.51 -16.81 -8.48
CA LYS A 128 23.98 -15.44 -8.30
C LYS A 128 22.93 -14.43 -8.76
N TYR A 129 22.35 -14.61 -9.95
CA TYR A 129 21.28 -13.76 -10.45
C TYR A 129 20.05 -13.77 -9.54
N LYS A 130 19.64 -14.96 -9.06
CA LYS A 130 18.54 -15.06 -8.09
C LYS A 130 18.82 -14.24 -6.84
N ARG A 131 20.00 -14.40 -6.24
CA ARG A 131 20.39 -13.64 -5.04
C ARG A 131 20.39 -12.13 -5.26
N TYR A 132 20.89 -11.65 -6.41
CA TYR A 132 20.85 -10.23 -6.74
C TYR A 132 19.42 -9.71 -6.89
N ARG A 133 18.57 -10.45 -7.58
CA ARG A 133 17.15 -10.10 -7.77
C ARG A 133 16.42 -10.05 -6.43
N ASP A 134 16.58 -11.06 -5.62
CA ASP A 134 15.92 -11.15 -4.31
C ASP A 134 16.38 -10.01 -3.39
N HIS A 135 17.67 -9.72 -3.37
CA HIS A 135 18.23 -8.57 -2.62
C HIS A 135 17.73 -7.22 -3.15
N LEU A 136 17.64 -7.05 -4.47
CA LEU A 136 17.09 -5.81 -5.05
C LEU A 136 15.62 -5.64 -4.68
N ASN A 137 14.83 -6.71 -4.71
CA ASN A 137 13.43 -6.67 -4.31
C ASN A 137 13.29 -6.28 -2.83
N GLU A 138 14.08 -6.89 -1.93
CA GLU A 138 14.12 -6.51 -0.51
C GLU A 138 14.50 -5.04 -0.33
N LEU A 139 15.52 -4.56 -1.05
CA LEU A 139 15.94 -3.16 -0.99
C LEU A 139 14.87 -2.20 -1.50
N VAL A 140 14.19 -2.55 -2.60
CA VAL A 140 13.08 -1.75 -3.14
C VAL A 140 11.94 -1.68 -2.13
N HIS A 141 11.53 -2.81 -1.55
CA HIS A 141 10.48 -2.84 -0.53
C HIS A 141 10.85 -2.00 0.70
N GLU A 142 12.07 -2.14 1.21
CA GLU A 142 12.52 -1.36 2.37
C GLU A 142 12.59 0.13 2.05
N ARG A 143 13.10 0.50 0.87
CA ARG A 143 13.16 1.92 0.45
C ARG A 143 11.77 2.52 0.23
N THR A 144 10.85 1.77 -0.39
CA THR A 144 9.46 2.21 -0.57
C THR A 144 8.79 2.43 0.78
N ARG A 145 8.99 1.50 1.72
CA ARG A 145 8.49 1.64 3.09
C ARG A 145 9.06 2.86 3.81
N GLN A 146 10.39 3.08 3.72
CA GLN A 146 11.05 4.25 4.32
C GLN A 146 10.53 5.56 3.74
N LEU A 147 10.33 5.62 2.42
CA LEU A 147 9.75 6.79 1.76
C LEU A 147 8.33 7.08 2.25
N ALA A 148 7.47 6.07 2.33
CA ALA A 148 6.10 6.22 2.84
C ALA A 148 6.08 6.74 4.30
N LEU A 149 6.92 6.18 5.17
CA LEU A 149 7.04 6.65 6.56
C LEU A 149 7.56 8.09 6.66
N THR A 150 8.55 8.45 5.82
CA THR A 150 9.09 9.81 5.79
C THR A 150 8.05 10.81 5.29
N GLN A 151 7.28 10.43 4.27
CA GLN A 151 6.17 11.23 3.75
C GLN A 151 5.11 11.47 4.82
N GLU A 152 4.65 10.40 5.50
CA GLU A 152 3.67 10.51 6.58
C GLU A 152 4.18 11.40 7.72
N ALA A 153 5.42 11.18 8.17
CA ALA A 153 6.04 12.00 9.23
C ALA A 153 6.15 13.48 8.83
N THR A 154 6.49 13.76 7.57
CA THR A 154 6.59 15.14 7.07
C THR A 154 5.22 15.82 7.02
N ILE A 155 4.19 15.13 6.52
CA ILE A 155 2.81 15.62 6.50
C ILE A 155 2.33 15.91 7.93
N HIS A 156 2.56 14.97 8.86
CA HIS A 156 2.22 15.18 10.26
C HIS A 156 2.93 16.38 10.88
N ALA A 157 4.23 16.55 10.61
CA ALA A 157 4.97 17.71 11.11
C ALA A 157 4.41 19.03 10.56
N MET A 158 4.06 19.09 9.27
CA MET A 158 3.44 20.26 8.65
C MET A 158 2.07 20.58 9.23
N ALA A 159 1.22 19.56 9.38
CA ALA A 159 -0.10 19.71 9.97
C ALA A 159 0.01 20.17 11.43
N THR A 160 0.88 19.54 12.23
CA THR A 160 1.13 19.94 13.63
C THR A 160 1.63 21.37 13.74
N LEU A 161 2.52 21.84 12.83
CA LEU A 161 2.98 23.23 12.82
C LEU A 161 1.83 24.22 12.53
N ALA A 162 0.88 23.83 11.65
CA ALA A 162 -0.29 24.64 11.39
C ALA A 162 -1.22 24.71 12.61
N GLU A 163 -1.45 23.58 13.28
CA GLU A 163 -2.28 23.47 14.48
C GLU A 163 -1.61 24.03 15.75
N TRP A 164 -0.27 24.07 15.82
CA TRP A 164 0.41 24.68 16.97
C TRP A 164 0.01 26.14 17.20
N ARG A 165 -0.41 26.83 16.14
CA ARG A 165 -0.98 28.17 16.23
C ARG A 165 -2.47 28.15 16.60
N ASP A 166 -3.13 27.00 16.55
CA ASP A 166 -4.49 26.79 17.00
C ASP A 166 -4.47 26.01 18.34
N THR A 167 -5.56 25.98 19.05
CA THR A 167 -5.68 25.23 20.32
C THR A 167 -5.94 23.73 20.12
N GLU A 168 -5.88 23.26 18.88
CA GLU A 168 -6.07 21.85 18.54
C GLU A 168 -4.80 21.03 18.76
N THR A 169 -4.95 19.75 19.12
CA THR A 169 -3.83 18.89 19.49
C THR A 169 -3.46 17.95 18.33
N GLY A 170 -2.19 17.50 18.28
CA GLY A 170 -1.76 16.50 17.29
C GLY A 170 -2.57 15.19 17.32
N ALA A 171 -3.37 14.96 18.36
CA ALA A 171 -4.30 13.84 18.43
C ALA A 171 -5.50 14.03 17.49
N HIS A 172 -5.96 15.28 17.27
CA HIS A 172 -6.99 15.63 16.29
C HIS A 172 -6.62 15.18 14.87
N ILE A 173 -5.40 15.47 14.43
CA ILE A 173 -4.89 15.04 13.13
C ILE A 173 -5.01 13.52 12.98
N LYS A 174 -4.56 12.77 13.98
CA LYS A 174 -4.61 11.31 13.97
C LYS A 174 -6.04 10.78 13.93
N ARG A 175 -6.93 11.39 14.69
CA ARG A 175 -8.34 10.97 14.75
C ARG A 175 -9.05 11.22 13.42
N THR A 176 -8.99 12.45 12.90
CA THR A 176 -9.66 12.84 11.64
C THR A 176 -9.15 12.03 10.44
N GLN A 177 -7.85 11.82 10.34
CA GLN A 177 -7.22 10.97 9.35
C GLN A 177 -7.78 9.53 9.36
N ASN A 178 -7.94 8.94 10.54
CA ASN A 178 -8.47 7.59 10.67
C ASN A 178 -9.99 7.52 10.46
N TYR A 179 -10.75 8.55 10.84
CA TYR A 179 -12.19 8.61 10.54
C TYR A 179 -12.45 8.66 9.03
N VAL A 180 -11.72 9.51 8.31
CA VAL A 180 -11.82 9.60 6.84
C VAL A 180 -11.49 8.26 6.19
N LYS A 181 -10.43 7.59 6.65
CA LYS A 181 -10.04 6.26 6.16
C LYS A 181 -11.12 5.21 6.43
N ALA A 182 -11.68 5.16 7.63
CA ALA A 182 -12.72 4.21 8.01
C ALA A 182 -13.99 4.39 7.15
N LEU A 183 -14.44 5.63 6.94
CA LEU A 183 -15.55 5.95 6.04
C LEU A 183 -15.26 5.49 4.62
N ALA A 184 -14.08 5.81 4.09
CA ALA A 184 -13.70 5.46 2.73
C ALA A 184 -13.64 3.94 2.52
N LEU A 185 -13.08 3.19 3.46
CA LEU A 185 -13.03 1.72 3.42
C LEU A 185 -14.43 1.11 3.39
N HIS A 186 -15.33 1.55 4.28
CA HIS A 186 -16.70 1.06 4.31
C HIS A 186 -17.47 1.40 3.03
N MET A 187 -17.33 2.64 2.53
CA MET A 187 -17.99 3.06 1.29
C MET A 187 -17.47 2.32 0.06
N ALA A 188 -16.18 1.95 0.02
CA ALA A 188 -15.57 1.19 -1.07
C ALA A 188 -16.20 -0.20 -1.28
N GLU A 189 -16.86 -0.77 -0.27
CA GLU A 189 -17.60 -2.03 -0.40
C GLU A 189 -18.85 -1.89 -1.30
N GLN A 190 -19.38 -0.67 -1.43
CA GLN A 190 -20.56 -0.39 -2.24
C GLN A 190 -20.17 -0.30 -3.74
N PRO A 191 -20.99 -0.87 -4.66
CA PRO A 191 -20.68 -0.85 -6.10
C PRO A 191 -20.45 0.54 -6.68
N LYS A 192 -21.16 1.56 -6.17
CA LYS A 192 -21.05 2.97 -6.59
C LYS A 192 -19.66 3.54 -6.36
N TYR A 193 -19.01 3.17 -5.26
CA TYR A 193 -17.75 3.77 -4.81
C TYR A 193 -16.51 2.91 -5.06
N ARG A 194 -16.70 1.62 -5.40
CA ARG A 194 -15.60 0.65 -5.57
C ARG A 194 -14.51 1.10 -6.54
N ASN A 195 -14.88 1.77 -7.63
CA ASN A 195 -13.93 2.25 -8.64
C ASN A 195 -13.41 3.68 -8.34
N ILE A 196 -13.99 4.37 -7.35
CA ILE A 196 -13.61 5.73 -6.95
C ILE A 196 -12.70 5.68 -5.71
N LEU A 197 -13.00 4.75 -4.80
CA LEU A 197 -12.29 4.53 -3.55
C LEU A 197 -11.50 3.22 -3.63
N ASP A 198 -10.58 3.13 -4.58
CA ASP A 198 -9.61 2.04 -4.63
C ASP A 198 -8.53 2.20 -3.54
N ALA A 199 -7.59 1.26 -3.48
CA ALA A 199 -6.55 1.25 -2.44
C ALA A 199 -5.68 2.52 -2.47
N ASP A 200 -5.37 3.04 -3.66
CA ASP A 200 -4.55 4.23 -3.83
C ASP A 200 -5.32 5.49 -3.40
N ALA A 201 -6.59 5.62 -3.82
CA ALA A 201 -7.46 6.72 -3.41
C ALA A 201 -7.66 6.76 -1.89
N ILE A 202 -7.85 5.61 -1.22
CA ILE A 202 -7.96 5.53 0.23
C ILE A 202 -6.64 5.92 0.92
N SER A 203 -5.51 5.50 0.37
CA SER A 203 -4.19 5.91 0.85
C SER A 203 -3.97 7.42 0.71
N TRP A 204 -4.37 8.00 -0.42
CA TRP A 204 -4.30 9.44 -0.65
C TRP A 204 -5.24 10.23 0.26
N LEU A 205 -6.44 9.75 0.50
CA LEU A 205 -7.35 10.33 1.50
C LEU A 205 -6.71 10.39 2.89
N TYR A 206 -6.10 9.28 3.30
CA TYR A 206 -5.41 9.18 4.57
C TYR A 206 -4.27 10.20 4.71
N LEU A 207 -3.46 10.39 3.64
CA LEU A 207 -2.36 11.35 3.61
C LEU A 207 -2.84 12.81 3.49
N SER A 208 -4.00 13.04 2.87
CA SER A 208 -4.52 14.38 2.58
C SER A 208 -5.29 14.99 3.75
N ALA A 209 -6.01 14.17 4.53
CA ALA A 209 -6.86 14.63 5.62
C ALA A 209 -6.14 15.52 6.65
N PRO A 210 -4.88 15.24 7.07
CA PRO A 210 -4.12 16.11 7.97
C PRO A 210 -3.95 17.55 7.50
N LEU A 211 -4.02 17.79 6.19
CA LEU A 211 -3.71 19.09 5.59
C LEU A 211 -4.93 20.00 5.42
N HIS A 212 -6.12 19.61 5.93
CA HIS A 212 -7.36 20.36 5.74
C HIS A 212 -7.26 21.80 6.23
N ASP A 213 -6.59 22.01 7.34
CA ASP A 213 -6.46 23.30 8.06
C ASP A 213 -5.09 23.97 7.90
N VAL A 214 -4.24 23.49 6.99
CA VAL A 214 -2.88 24.02 6.79
C VAL A 214 -2.87 25.53 6.50
N GLY A 215 -3.95 26.07 5.94
CA GLY A 215 -4.10 27.49 5.65
C GLY A 215 -4.30 28.39 6.88
N LYS A 216 -4.60 27.86 8.06
CA LYS A 216 -4.69 28.60 9.33
C LYS A 216 -3.38 29.34 9.65
N VAL A 217 -2.25 28.88 9.11
CA VAL A 217 -0.96 29.56 9.24
C VAL A 217 -0.99 31.00 8.72
N ALA A 218 -1.83 31.32 7.75
CA ALA A 218 -1.95 32.65 7.16
C ALA A 218 -2.98 33.55 7.88
N ILE A 219 -3.73 33.02 8.85
CA ILE A 219 -4.71 33.80 9.61
C ILE A 219 -4.01 34.61 10.71
N ALA A 220 -4.41 35.88 10.88
CA ALA A 220 -3.85 36.75 11.89
C ALA A 220 -4.17 36.25 13.32
N ASP A 221 -3.20 36.33 14.25
CA ASP A 221 -3.35 35.86 15.64
C ASP A 221 -4.50 36.53 16.37
N THR A 222 -4.78 37.78 16.04
CA THR A 222 -5.92 38.54 16.61
C THR A 222 -7.28 37.94 16.28
N VAL A 223 -7.37 37.19 15.18
CA VAL A 223 -8.58 36.45 14.77
C VAL A 223 -8.52 35.01 15.27
N LEU A 224 -7.39 34.32 15.05
CA LEU A 224 -7.21 32.89 15.37
C LEU A 224 -7.33 32.64 16.89
N HIS A 225 -6.74 33.49 17.73
CA HIS A 225 -6.71 33.33 19.20
C HIS A 225 -7.68 34.23 19.93
N LYS A 226 -8.70 34.76 19.25
CA LYS A 226 -9.65 35.66 19.90
C LYS A 226 -10.39 34.96 21.04
N PRO A 227 -10.33 35.46 22.28
CA PRO A 227 -11.06 34.89 23.40
C PRO A 227 -12.54 35.31 23.33
N GLY A 228 -13.35 34.65 22.52
CA GLY A 228 -14.78 34.92 22.37
C GLY A 228 -15.28 34.80 20.94
N PRO A 229 -16.56 35.11 20.69
CA PRO A 229 -17.14 35.05 19.34
C PRO A 229 -16.44 35.97 18.36
N LEU A 230 -16.25 35.52 17.13
CA LEU A 230 -15.78 36.37 16.03
C LEU A 230 -16.87 37.33 15.60
N THR A 231 -16.51 38.55 15.27
CA THR A 231 -17.39 39.48 14.53
C THR A 231 -17.56 38.97 13.09
N ASP A 232 -18.55 39.48 12.36
CA ASP A 232 -18.79 39.07 10.98
C ASP A 232 -17.54 39.25 10.10
N GLY A 233 -16.82 40.39 10.24
CA GLY A 233 -15.58 40.62 9.50
C GLY A 233 -14.43 39.66 9.87
N GLU A 234 -14.29 39.33 11.13
CA GLU A 234 -13.30 38.35 11.61
C GLU A 234 -13.67 36.93 11.17
N TYR A 235 -14.97 36.61 11.11
CA TYR A 235 -15.44 35.34 10.62
C TYR A 235 -15.15 35.18 9.11
N GLU A 236 -15.36 36.25 8.31
CA GLU A 236 -14.96 36.27 6.89
C GLU A 236 -13.43 36.08 6.75
N ALA A 237 -12.62 36.75 7.56
CA ALA A 237 -11.17 36.55 7.58
C ALA A 237 -10.77 35.12 7.98
N MET A 238 -11.49 34.49 8.92
CA MET A 238 -11.25 33.10 9.30
C MET A 238 -11.51 32.13 8.15
N LYS A 239 -12.55 32.36 7.34
CA LYS A 239 -12.86 31.51 6.17
C LYS A 239 -11.74 31.46 5.13
N GLU A 240 -10.91 32.50 5.06
CA GLU A 240 -9.80 32.57 4.12
C GLU A 240 -8.76 31.45 4.29
N HIS A 241 -8.73 30.74 5.47
CA HIS A 241 -7.83 29.59 5.63
C HIS A 241 -8.05 28.54 4.56
N THR A 242 -9.29 28.35 4.09
CA THR A 242 -9.59 27.37 3.03
C THR A 242 -8.93 27.75 1.70
N ALA A 243 -8.98 29.02 1.33
CA ALA A 243 -8.34 29.54 0.12
C ALA A 243 -6.80 29.53 0.24
N HIS A 244 -6.28 29.93 1.39
CA HIS A 244 -4.84 29.89 1.67
C HIS A 244 -4.29 28.47 1.65
N GLY A 245 -4.98 27.53 2.29
CA GLY A 245 -4.61 26.10 2.30
C GLY A 245 -4.54 25.54 0.88
N ARG A 246 -5.60 25.75 0.09
CA ARG A 246 -5.61 25.37 -1.33
C ARG A 246 -4.45 25.97 -2.11
N ALA A 247 -4.17 27.27 -1.94
CA ALA A 247 -3.12 27.95 -2.69
C ALA A 247 -1.73 27.36 -2.41
N VAL A 248 -1.41 27.09 -1.14
CA VAL A 248 -0.14 26.48 -0.74
C VAL A 248 -0.01 25.06 -1.29
N LEU A 249 -1.05 24.23 -1.14
CA LEU A 249 -1.05 22.85 -1.61
C LEU A 249 -0.99 22.78 -3.15
N ALA A 250 -1.71 23.62 -3.86
CA ALA A 250 -1.66 23.70 -5.32
C ALA A 250 -0.28 24.15 -5.85
N ALA A 251 0.43 24.99 -5.10
CA ALA A 251 1.80 25.36 -5.45
C ALA A 251 2.75 24.15 -5.29
N ALA A 252 2.58 23.37 -4.24
CA ALA A 252 3.36 22.15 -4.01
C ALA A 252 3.02 21.04 -5.03
N ASP A 253 1.75 20.88 -5.42
CA ASP A 253 1.29 19.88 -6.39
C ASP A 253 2.01 20.00 -7.74
N LYS A 254 2.36 21.21 -8.17
CA LYS A 254 3.10 21.47 -9.41
C LYS A 254 4.46 20.74 -9.49
N PHE A 255 5.06 20.38 -8.35
CA PHE A 255 6.33 19.64 -8.30
C PHE A 255 6.16 18.14 -8.43
N LEU A 256 4.96 17.57 -8.17
CA LEU A 256 4.73 16.12 -8.13
C LEU A 256 4.15 15.55 -9.43
N GLY A 257 3.63 16.39 -10.35
CA GLY A 257 3.08 15.95 -11.62
C GLY A 257 1.58 15.60 -11.57
N GLU A 258 1.11 14.78 -12.52
CA GLU A 258 -0.34 14.60 -12.74
C GLU A 258 -1.04 13.76 -11.68
N ASP A 259 -0.39 12.75 -11.12
CA ASP A 259 -0.98 11.84 -10.12
C ASP A 259 -0.39 12.10 -8.74
N SER A 260 -1.08 12.95 -7.95
CA SER A 260 -0.63 13.39 -6.65
C SER A 260 -1.75 13.41 -5.63
N PHE A 261 -1.47 12.92 -4.41
CA PHE A 261 -2.38 13.07 -3.27
C PHE A 261 -2.66 14.53 -2.93
N LEU A 262 -1.79 15.48 -3.35
CA LEU A 262 -1.98 16.90 -3.08
C LEU A 262 -3.18 17.50 -3.82
N LYS A 263 -3.61 16.94 -4.96
CA LYS A 263 -4.87 17.35 -5.59
C LYS A 263 -6.05 17.11 -4.65
N MET A 264 -6.08 15.93 -4.03
CA MET A 264 -7.10 15.57 -3.06
C MET A 264 -7.00 16.43 -1.79
N ALA A 265 -5.78 16.74 -1.33
CA ALA A 265 -5.55 17.67 -0.23
C ALA A 265 -6.03 19.09 -0.55
N CYS A 266 -5.85 19.56 -1.80
CA CYS A 266 -6.42 20.83 -2.26
C CYS A 266 -7.95 20.86 -2.16
N ASP A 267 -8.61 19.78 -2.59
CA ASP A 267 -10.06 19.66 -2.53
C ASP A 267 -10.55 19.64 -1.08
N ILE A 268 -9.90 18.89 -0.23
CA ILE A 268 -10.20 18.84 1.21
C ILE A 268 -10.00 20.22 1.84
N ALA A 269 -8.83 20.82 1.71
CA ALA A 269 -8.52 22.12 2.32
C ALA A 269 -9.48 23.22 1.86
N TYR A 270 -9.90 23.20 0.60
CA TYR A 270 -10.76 24.23 0.04
C TYR A 270 -12.23 24.03 0.38
N CYS A 271 -12.71 22.77 0.46
CA CYS A 271 -14.14 22.45 0.47
C CYS A 271 -14.64 21.73 1.73
N HIS A 272 -13.82 21.47 2.76
CA HIS A 272 -14.26 20.72 3.95
C HIS A 272 -15.31 21.47 4.78
N HIS A 273 -15.47 22.77 4.60
CA HIS A 273 -16.53 23.58 5.19
C HIS A 273 -17.74 23.82 4.27
N GLU A 274 -17.74 23.22 3.08
CA GLU A 274 -18.96 23.20 2.26
C GLU A 274 -20.02 22.31 2.92
N ARG A 275 -21.28 22.64 2.67
CA ARG A 275 -22.42 21.94 3.25
C ARG A 275 -23.28 21.35 2.15
N TRP A 276 -23.82 20.19 2.37
CA TRP A 276 -24.69 19.49 1.41
C TRP A 276 -25.84 20.37 0.90
N ASP A 277 -26.38 21.24 1.76
CA ASP A 277 -27.48 22.19 1.44
C ASP A 277 -26.99 23.45 0.68
N GLY A 278 -25.68 23.63 0.49
CA GLY A 278 -25.09 24.78 -0.21
C GLY A 278 -24.97 26.04 0.64
N ARG A 279 -25.14 25.95 1.95
CA ARG A 279 -24.96 27.06 2.89
C ARG A 279 -23.55 27.10 3.50
N GLY A 280 -22.63 26.32 2.94
CA GLY A 280 -21.22 26.28 3.33
C GLY A 280 -20.38 27.36 2.68
N TYR A 281 -19.08 27.27 2.85
CA TYR A 281 -18.09 28.15 2.23
C TYR A 281 -16.86 27.35 1.77
N PRO A 282 -16.02 27.90 0.88
CA PRO A 282 -16.01 29.29 0.37
C PRO A 282 -16.85 29.50 -0.89
N ARG A 283 -17.35 28.44 -1.54
CA ARG A 283 -18.02 28.52 -2.85
C ARG A 283 -19.54 28.37 -2.79
N GLY A 284 -20.08 27.85 -1.70
CA GLY A 284 -21.49 27.48 -1.58
C GLY A 284 -21.90 26.31 -2.49
N LEU A 285 -21.00 25.35 -2.68
CA LEU A 285 -21.23 24.13 -3.45
C LEU A 285 -22.34 23.29 -2.82
N LYS A 286 -23.11 22.57 -3.66
CA LYS A 286 -24.24 21.74 -3.21
C LYS A 286 -24.08 20.29 -3.64
N ARG A 287 -24.43 19.37 -2.74
CA ARG A 287 -24.50 17.94 -3.04
C ARG A 287 -23.20 17.44 -3.70
N ASP A 288 -23.33 16.78 -4.85
CA ASP A 288 -22.21 16.15 -5.57
C ASP A 288 -21.25 17.16 -6.24
N GLU A 289 -21.57 18.46 -6.23
CA GLU A 289 -20.59 19.51 -6.61
C GLU A 289 -19.45 19.58 -5.60
N ILE A 290 -19.69 19.16 -4.34
CA ILE A 290 -18.67 19.08 -3.30
C ILE A 290 -17.84 17.82 -3.57
N PRO A 291 -16.51 17.92 -3.72
CA PRO A 291 -15.64 16.76 -3.89
C PRO A 291 -15.83 15.72 -2.77
N LEU A 292 -15.90 14.43 -3.11
CA LEU A 292 -16.09 13.35 -2.15
C LEU A 292 -15.09 13.41 -0.98
N PRO A 293 -13.78 13.66 -1.20
CA PRO A 293 -12.80 13.83 -0.12
C PRO A 293 -13.20 14.88 0.91
N ALA A 294 -13.70 16.01 0.43
CA ALA A 294 -14.12 17.13 1.30
C ALA A 294 -15.41 16.77 2.08
N ARG A 295 -16.35 16.05 1.47
CA ARG A 295 -17.56 15.56 2.16
C ARG A 295 -17.22 14.59 3.29
N LEU A 296 -16.27 13.68 3.06
CA LEU A 296 -15.76 12.75 4.08
C LEU A 296 -15.09 13.50 5.23
N MET A 297 -14.22 14.47 4.88
CA MET A 297 -13.52 15.29 5.86
C MET A 297 -14.47 16.15 6.70
N SER A 298 -15.50 16.74 6.10
CA SER A 298 -16.49 17.57 6.79
C SER A 298 -17.19 16.82 7.93
N LEU A 299 -17.57 15.55 7.72
CA LEU A 299 -18.17 14.74 8.78
C LEU A 299 -17.13 14.37 9.84
N ALA A 300 -15.94 13.96 9.44
CA ALA A 300 -14.85 13.54 10.33
C ALA A 300 -14.42 14.67 11.26
N ASP A 301 -14.23 15.88 10.73
CA ASP A 301 -13.83 17.07 11.48
C ASP A 301 -14.91 17.50 12.48
N VAL A 302 -16.16 17.61 12.05
CA VAL A 302 -17.25 17.98 12.96
C VAL A 302 -17.44 16.94 14.07
N TYR A 303 -17.35 15.63 13.76
CA TYR A 303 -17.44 14.60 14.78
C TYR A 303 -16.29 14.74 15.79
N ASP A 304 -15.07 14.95 15.34
CA ASP A 304 -13.91 15.16 16.21
C ASP A 304 -14.09 16.41 17.08
N ALA A 305 -14.51 17.51 16.50
CA ALA A 305 -14.78 18.77 17.22
C ALA A 305 -15.86 18.61 18.31
N LEU A 306 -16.83 17.72 18.12
CA LEU A 306 -17.84 17.42 19.13
C LEU A 306 -17.29 16.52 20.25
N ARG A 307 -16.35 15.62 19.92
CA ARG A 307 -15.77 14.64 20.84
C ARG A 307 -14.56 15.16 21.61
N SER A 308 -13.92 16.23 21.14
CA SER A 308 -12.73 16.82 21.75
C SER A 308 -13.10 17.88 22.79
N GLN A 309 -12.32 17.96 23.86
CA GLN A 309 -12.43 19.05 24.82
C GLN A 309 -11.84 20.32 24.21
N ARG A 310 -12.59 21.41 24.19
CA ARG A 310 -12.12 22.73 23.79
C ARG A 310 -12.17 23.69 24.96
N VAL A 311 -11.41 24.79 24.91
CA VAL A 311 -11.28 25.78 26.00
C VAL A 311 -12.65 26.23 26.57
N TYR A 312 -13.68 26.28 25.72
CA TYR A 312 -15.01 26.75 26.06
C TYR A 312 -16.10 25.68 26.06
N LYS A 313 -15.75 24.40 25.77
CA LYS A 313 -16.74 23.31 25.60
C LYS A 313 -16.18 21.95 26.04
N PRO A 314 -16.83 21.29 27.03
CA PRO A 314 -16.43 19.93 27.38
C PRO A 314 -16.71 18.97 26.23
N ALA A 315 -15.92 17.88 26.16
CA ALA A 315 -16.13 16.79 25.21
C ALA A 315 -17.54 16.19 25.38
N MET A 316 -18.24 15.98 24.27
CA MET A 316 -19.56 15.34 24.30
C MET A 316 -19.44 13.82 24.32
N PRO A 317 -20.37 13.08 24.95
CA PRO A 317 -20.49 11.64 24.79
C PRO A 317 -20.69 11.25 23.32
N HIS A 318 -20.23 10.05 22.94
CA HIS A 318 -20.38 9.53 21.58
C HIS A 318 -21.82 9.61 21.08
N GLU A 319 -22.76 9.18 21.89
CA GLU A 319 -24.19 9.11 21.57
C GLU A 319 -24.78 10.49 21.24
N THR A 320 -24.29 11.53 21.92
CA THR A 320 -24.70 12.91 21.67
C THR A 320 -24.09 13.43 20.37
N ALA A 321 -22.79 13.20 20.15
CA ALA A 321 -22.11 13.58 18.91
C ALA A 321 -22.73 12.87 17.70
N ALA A 322 -23.00 11.57 17.80
CA ALA A 322 -23.63 10.79 16.75
C ALA A 322 -25.03 11.33 16.39
N ARG A 323 -25.83 11.69 17.38
CA ARG A 323 -27.14 12.30 17.13
C ARG A 323 -27.04 13.58 16.31
N ILE A 324 -26.09 14.47 16.65
CA ILE A 324 -25.87 15.72 15.90
C ILE A 324 -25.49 15.42 14.44
N ILE A 325 -24.63 14.41 14.20
CA ILE A 325 -24.29 13.97 12.85
C ILE A 325 -25.53 13.47 12.10
N PHE A 326 -26.38 12.63 12.72
CA PHE A 326 -27.62 12.14 12.12
C PHE A 326 -28.62 13.27 11.82
N ASP A 327 -28.76 14.23 12.72
CA ASP A 327 -29.64 15.40 12.54
C ASP A 327 -29.15 16.30 11.40
N GLY A 328 -27.86 16.29 11.11
CA GLY A 328 -27.25 17.00 9.98
C GLY A 328 -27.40 16.32 8.62
N LYS A 329 -27.98 15.10 8.54
CA LYS A 329 -28.16 14.34 7.29
C LYS A 329 -28.98 15.12 6.26
N GLY A 330 -28.43 15.28 5.05
CA GLY A 330 -29.09 15.99 3.95
C GLY A 330 -29.09 17.52 4.06
N THR A 331 -28.54 18.08 5.14
CA THR A 331 -28.35 19.52 5.34
C THR A 331 -26.86 19.88 5.41
N GLN A 332 -26.21 19.54 6.47
CA GLN A 332 -24.75 19.73 6.61
C GLN A 332 -23.98 18.63 5.89
N PHE A 333 -24.39 17.38 6.05
CA PHE A 333 -23.65 16.21 5.60
C PHE A 333 -24.37 15.48 4.46
N ASP A 334 -23.56 14.84 3.62
CA ASP A 334 -24.00 13.91 2.59
C ASP A 334 -24.78 12.75 3.25
N PRO A 335 -26.02 12.47 2.79
CA PRO A 335 -26.81 11.37 3.33
C PRO A 335 -26.12 10.00 3.30
N GLU A 336 -25.38 9.69 2.23
CA GLU A 336 -24.72 8.39 2.09
C GLU A 336 -23.52 8.26 3.06
N ILE A 337 -22.81 9.35 3.30
CA ILE A 337 -21.70 9.37 4.28
C ILE A 337 -22.25 9.25 5.71
N VAL A 338 -23.39 9.86 6.02
CA VAL A 338 -24.03 9.69 7.34
C VAL A 338 -24.52 8.25 7.54
N GLU A 339 -25.02 7.59 6.49
CA GLU A 339 -25.37 6.16 6.54
C GLU A 339 -24.15 5.28 6.78
N ALA A 340 -23.04 5.56 6.08
CA ALA A 340 -21.76 4.88 6.29
C ALA A 340 -21.27 5.08 7.74
N PHE A 341 -21.29 6.31 8.26
CA PHE A 341 -20.98 6.60 9.66
C PHE A 341 -21.85 5.78 10.60
N GLY A 342 -23.17 5.69 10.35
CA GLY A 342 -24.10 4.91 11.14
C GLY A 342 -23.72 3.43 11.24
N ALA A 343 -23.22 2.86 10.13
CA ALA A 343 -22.77 1.47 10.09
C ALA A 343 -21.47 1.22 10.88
N ILE A 344 -20.56 2.20 10.92
CA ILE A 344 -19.23 2.06 11.54
C ILE A 344 -19.02 2.95 12.79
N GLN A 345 -20.09 3.43 13.42
CA GLN A 345 -19.96 4.34 14.57
C GLN A 345 -19.19 3.76 15.77
N ALA A 346 -19.19 2.43 15.92
CA ALA A 346 -18.36 1.76 16.93
C ALA A 346 -16.86 1.90 16.64
N GLU A 347 -16.46 1.89 15.36
CA GLU A 347 -15.08 2.13 14.95
C GLU A 347 -14.67 3.59 15.18
N PHE A 348 -15.54 4.54 14.90
CA PHE A 348 -15.32 5.95 15.24
C PHE A 348 -15.09 6.14 16.74
N LYS A 349 -15.89 5.49 17.59
CA LYS A 349 -15.70 5.51 19.04
C LYS A 349 -14.34 4.94 19.43
N ALA A 350 -13.97 3.80 18.89
CA ALA A 350 -12.68 3.16 19.16
C ALA A 350 -11.49 4.02 18.71
N ILE A 351 -11.58 4.71 17.56
CA ILE A 351 -10.56 5.66 17.09
C ILE A 351 -10.43 6.82 18.10
N ALA A 352 -11.54 7.41 18.54
CA ALA A 352 -11.53 8.51 19.52
C ALA A 352 -10.86 8.10 20.84
N GLU A 353 -11.12 6.88 21.32
CA GLU A 353 -10.54 6.35 22.54
C GLU A 353 -9.05 6.01 22.39
N ARG A 354 -8.67 5.49 21.25
CA ARG A 354 -7.27 5.12 20.93
C ARG A 354 -6.33 6.32 20.87
N TYR A 355 -6.81 7.44 20.37
CA TYR A 355 -6.03 8.68 20.17
C TYR A 355 -6.58 9.80 21.08
N SER A 356 -6.88 9.47 22.34
CA SER A 356 -7.26 10.46 23.35
C SER A 356 -6.08 11.40 23.65
N ASP A 357 -6.41 12.69 23.92
CA ASP A 357 -5.45 13.72 24.36
C ASP A 357 -4.85 13.43 25.73
#